data_25ca414cc6f3236f3bfbede9f460aa06
#
_entry.id   25ca414cc6f3236f3bfbede9f460aa06
#
_cell.length_a   1.000
_cell.length_b   1.000
_cell.length_c   1.000
_cell.angle_alpha   90.00
_cell.angle_beta   90.00
_cell.angle_gamma   90.00
#
_symmetry.space_group_name_H-M   'P 1'
#
loop_
_entity.id
_entity.type
_entity.pdbx_description
1 polymer ?
#
loop_
_entity_poly.entity_id
_entity_poly.type
_entity_poly.pdbx_seq_one_letter_code
_entity_poly.pdbx_strand_id
1 'polypeptide(L)'
;MPTTAILALEDGRCFTGISYGASGTTTGEICFNTSMTGYQEVITDPSYRGQIVAMTYPMIGNYGVNPADNESAGPHIRAFVIGELCEIPSNWRSTESLSAYLERHEILGIEGIDTRSLTKHLRSLGAMRACVTTELSAEEAVAAAKNSAPMEGSDFVKEVTTKEAYTWTEESRKWTLPNVSLGESEAYRELPEPKYKVIA
;
A
#
# COMPACT_ATOMS: atom_id res chain seq x y z
N MET A 1 -12.21 12.85 -17.32
CA MET A 1 -10.96 12.40 -17.98
C MET A 1 -10.07 11.85 -16.88
N PRO A 2 -9.30 10.81 -17.11
CA PRO A 2 -8.36 10.34 -16.10
C PRO A 2 -7.35 11.44 -15.75
N THR A 3 -7.04 11.58 -14.47
CA THR A 3 -6.09 12.58 -13.99
C THR A 3 -4.67 12.07 -14.19
N THR A 4 -3.82 12.85 -14.82
CA THR A 4 -2.40 12.53 -14.96
C THR A 4 -1.71 12.61 -13.61
N ALA A 5 -0.83 11.65 -13.32
CA ALA A 5 0.03 11.66 -12.15
C ALA A 5 1.51 11.49 -12.57
N ILE A 6 2.41 12.01 -11.75
CA ILE A 6 3.85 11.93 -11.96
C ILE A 6 4.49 11.26 -10.73
N LEU A 7 5.33 10.26 -10.98
CA LEU A 7 6.31 9.76 -10.05
C LEU A 7 7.68 10.32 -10.44
N ALA A 8 8.26 11.14 -9.59
CA ALA A 8 9.57 11.74 -9.79
C ALA A 8 10.57 11.24 -8.74
N LEU A 9 11.76 10.85 -9.17
CA LEU A 9 12.86 10.41 -8.32
C LEU A 9 13.85 11.56 -8.08
N GLU A 10 14.53 11.55 -6.95
CA GLU A 10 15.52 12.59 -6.61
C GLU A 10 16.70 12.69 -7.59
N ASP A 11 17.00 11.65 -8.34
CA ASP A 11 18.03 11.67 -9.38
C ASP A 11 17.60 12.35 -10.69
N GLY A 12 16.32 12.76 -10.77
CA GLY A 12 15.73 13.46 -11.92
C GLY A 12 14.91 12.56 -12.84
N ARG A 13 14.86 11.25 -12.61
CA ARG A 13 14.05 10.35 -13.41
C ARG A 13 12.56 10.50 -13.08
N CYS A 14 11.74 10.62 -14.12
CA CYS A 14 10.29 10.76 -13.98
C CYS A 14 9.56 9.66 -14.75
N PHE A 15 8.42 9.27 -14.20
CA PHE A 15 7.46 8.36 -14.84
C PHE A 15 6.10 9.04 -14.80
N THR A 16 5.41 9.01 -15.94
CA THR A 16 4.06 9.57 -16.06
C THR A 16 3.06 8.43 -16.15
N GLY A 17 1.99 8.54 -15.39
CA GLY A 17 0.91 7.57 -15.35
C GLY A 17 -0.44 8.23 -15.13
N ILE A 18 -1.40 7.43 -14.68
CA ILE A 18 -2.76 7.84 -14.36
C ILE A 18 -2.95 7.73 -12.85
N SER A 19 -3.56 8.75 -12.26
CA SER A 19 -3.93 8.73 -10.84
C SER A 19 -5.12 7.80 -10.60
N TYR A 20 -5.02 7.02 -9.52
CA TYR A 20 -6.12 6.32 -8.88
C TYR A 20 -6.00 6.48 -7.36
N GLY A 21 -7.12 6.49 -6.62
CA GLY A 21 -7.13 6.88 -5.21
C GLY A 21 -7.15 8.41 -5.02
N ALA A 22 -6.49 8.92 -3.99
CA ALA A 22 -6.50 10.34 -3.67
C ALA A 22 -5.70 11.19 -4.68
N SER A 23 -6.01 12.49 -4.71
CA SER A 23 -5.23 13.51 -5.43
C SER A 23 -4.35 14.29 -4.47
N GLY A 24 -3.34 14.98 -4.99
CA GLY A 24 -2.42 15.81 -4.21
C GLY A 24 -0.96 15.54 -4.49
N THR A 25 -0.12 15.80 -3.49
CA THR A 25 1.34 15.61 -3.58
C THR A 25 1.84 14.94 -2.30
N THR A 26 2.64 13.90 -2.43
CA THR A 26 3.31 13.23 -1.32
C THR A 26 4.76 12.88 -1.66
N THR A 27 5.59 12.83 -0.63
CA THR A 27 7.01 12.43 -0.76
C THR A 27 7.33 11.31 0.20
N GLY A 28 8.33 10.51 -0.14
CA GLY A 28 8.82 9.42 0.69
C GLY A 28 9.98 8.69 0.02
N GLU A 29 10.56 7.74 0.73
CA GLU A 29 11.51 6.83 0.11
C GLU A 29 10.77 5.80 -0.74
N ILE A 30 11.19 5.64 -1.99
CA ILE A 30 10.58 4.62 -2.85
C ILE A 30 11.30 3.29 -2.73
N CYS A 31 10.51 2.24 -2.51
CA CYS A 31 10.94 0.86 -2.55
C CYS A 31 10.04 0.04 -3.49
N PHE A 32 10.39 -1.22 -3.72
CA PHE A 32 9.57 -2.13 -4.50
C PHE A 32 9.30 -3.43 -3.75
N ASN A 33 8.15 -4.03 -4.02
CA ASN A 33 7.77 -5.34 -3.53
C ASN A 33 7.52 -6.29 -4.71
N THR A 34 8.06 -7.51 -4.64
CA THR A 34 7.99 -8.51 -5.72
C THR A 34 6.94 -9.58 -5.51
N SER A 35 6.13 -9.47 -4.46
CA SER A 35 5.04 -10.40 -4.20
C SER A 35 4.00 -10.37 -5.32
N MET A 36 3.46 -11.53 -5.65
CA MET A 36 2.41 -11.67 -6.69
C MET A 36 1.01 -11.39 -6.12
N THR A 37 0.87 -11.39 -4.79
CA THR A 37 -0.38 -11.19 -4.06
C THR A 37 -0.06 -10.52 -2.73
N GLY A 38 -1.08 -10.17 -1.93
CA GLY A 38 -0.87 -9.56 -0.62
C GLY A 38 -0.67 -8.04 -0.69
N TYR A 39 -1.21 -7.36 -1.68
CA TYR A 39 -1.04 -5.92 -1.79
C TYR A 39 -1.71 -5.15 -0.67
N GLN A 40 -2.83 -5.64 -0.12
CA GLN A 40 -3.50 -5.01 1.02
C GLN A 40 -2.65 -5.13 2.28
N GLU A 41 -2.08 -6.28 2.51
CA GLU A 41 -1.12 -6.53 3.59
C GLU A 41 0.07 -5.58 3.48
N VAL A 42 0.65 -5.43 2.28
CA VAL A 42 1.75 -4.47 2.04
C VAL A 42 1.34 -3.03 2.36
N ILE A 43 0.14 -2.60 1.96
CA ILE A 43 -0.36 -1.25 2.22
C ILE A 43 -0.52 -0.99 3.71
N THR A 44 -0.96 -1.99 4.47
CA THR A 44 -1.29 -1.89 5.89
C THR A 44 -0.17 -2.37 6.84
N ASP A 45 0.97 -2.83 6.29
CA ASP A 45 2.13 -3.22 7.09
C ASP A 45 2.87 -1.98 7.62
N PRO A 46 2.99 -1.83 8.94
CA PRO A 46 3.75 -0.72 9.57
C PRO A 46 5.20 -0.61 9.11
N SER A 47 5.79 -1.69 8.60
CA SER A 47 7.15 -1.71 8.05
C SER A 47 7.36 -0.77 6.87
N TYR A 48 6.27 -0.43 6.14
CA TYR A 48 6.31 0.53 5.02
C TYR A 48 5.99 1.97 5.43
N ARG A 49 5.99 2.28 6.74
CA ARG A 49 5.73 3.65 7.20
C ARG A 49 6.70 4.65 6.56
N GLY A 50 6.14 5.68 5.91
CA GLY A 50 6.91 6.73 5.25
C GLY A 50 7.38 6.38 3.83
N GLN A 51 7.12 5.17 3.32
CA GLN A 51 7.58 4.73 2.01
C GLN A 51 6.52 4.87 0.92
N ILE A 52 6.99 5.09 -0.31
CA ILE A 52 6.24 4.92 -1.55
C ILE A 52 6.54 3.51 -2.04
N VAL A 53 5.51 2.68 -2.23
CA VAL A 53 5.71 1.26 -2.55
C VAL A 53 5.30 0.98 -3.99
N ALA A 54 6.22 0.41 -4.78
CA ALA A 54 5.97 -0.06 -6.14
C ALA A 54 5.78 -1.58 -6.16
N MET A 55 4.63 -2.04 -6.65
CA MET A 55 4.42 -3.48 -6.89
C MET A 55 4.96 -3.87 -8.25
N THR A 56 5.74 -4.95 -8.31
CA THR A 56 6.30 -5.44 -9.57
C THR A 56 5.35 -6.34 -10.35
N TYR A 57 4.33 -6.92 -9.70
CA TYR A 57 3.32 -7.72 -10.36
C TYR A 57 2.47 -6.85 -11.28
N PRO A 58 2.21 -7.30 -12.53
CA PRO A 58 1.64 -6.44 -13.58
C PRO A 58 0.27 -5.84 -13.24
N MET A 59 -0.66 -6.63 -12.69
CA MET A 59 -2.02 -6.22 -12.40
C MET A 59 -2.30 -6.31 -10.90
N ILE A 60 -2.76 -5.23 -10.31
CA ILE A 60 -3.04 -5.10 -8.87
C ILE A 60 -4.50 -4.66 -8.68
N GLY A 61 -5.13 -5.04 -7.57
CA GLY A 61 -6.52 -4.72 -7.26
C GLY A 61 -7.53 -5.83 -7.60
N ASN A 62 -7.08 -6.93 -8.19
CA ASN A 62 -7.91 -8.00 -8.75
C ASN A 62 -8.78 -8.75 -7.71
N TYR A 63 -8.43 -8.74 -6.44
CA TYR A 63 -9.25 -9.35 -5.38
C TYR A 63 -9.87 -8.33 -4.41
N GLY A 64 -9.74 -7.02 -4.71
CA GLY A 64 -10.31 -5.94 -3.88
C GLY A 64 -9.65 -5.82 -2.52
N VAL A 65 -10.38 -5.25 -1.58
CA VAL A 65 -9.95 -5.03 -0.19
C VAL A 65 -11.03 -5.54 0.75
N ASN A 66 -10.65 -6.01 1.92
CA ASN A 66 -11.57 -6.39 2.99
C ASN A 66 -10.92 -6.15 4.37
N PRO A 67 -11.71 -5.88 5.43
CA PRO A 67 -11.19 -5.53 6.75
C PRO A 67 -10.33 -6.60 7.42
N ALA A 68 -10.47 -7.86 7.00
CA ALA A 68 -9.81 -8.97 7.65
C ALA A 68 -8.39 -9.25 7.16
N ASP A 69 -8.00 -8.66 6.03
CA ASP A 69 -6.67 -8.85 5.43
C ASP A 69 -5.72 -7.68 5.78
N ASN A 70 -6.09 -6.81 6.71
CA ASN A 70 -5.21 -5.76 7.20
C ASN A 70 -4.18 -6.33 8.18
N GLU A 71 -2.92 -5.95 8.02
CA GLU A 71 -1.84 -6.25 8.98
C GLU A 71 -1.86 -5.32 10.20
N SER A 72 -2.56 -4.18 10.11
CA SER A 72 -2.71 -3.20 11.17
C SER A 72 -4.01 -2.42 11.05
N ALA A 73 -4.20 -1.39 11.88
CA ALA A 73 -5.42 -0.58 11.91
C ALA A 73 -5.70 0.21 10.61
N GLY A 74 -4.73 0.34 9.71
CA GLY A 74 -4.89 1.06 8.44
C GLY A 74 -3.60 1.18 7.64
N PRO A 75 -3.62 1.95 6.53
CA PRO A 75 -2.46 2.12 5.66
C PRO A 75 -1.29 2.84 6.33
N HIS A 76 -0.08 2.43 5.95
CA HIS A 76 1.16 3.06 6.41
C HIS A 76 2.00 3.66 5.27
N ILE A 77 1.74 3.25 4.03
CA ILE A 77 2.45 3.76 2.85
C ILE A 77 2.10 5.22 2.56
N ARG A 78 3.00 5.93 1.85
CA ARG A 78 2.77 7.30 1.37
C ARG A 78 2.04 7.34 0.03
N ALA A 79 2.39 6.44 -0.87
CA ALA A 79 1.73 6.26 -2.16
C ALA A 79 1.93 4.83 -2.68
N PHE A 80 1.09 4.43 -3.62
CA PHE A 80 1.12 3.11 -4.21
C PHE A 80 1.30 3.18 -5.71
N VAL A 81 2.35 2.52 -6.24
CA VAL A 81 2.77 2.57 -7.64
C VAL A 81 2.61 1.20 -8.27
N ILE A 82 1.87 1.13 -9.39
CA ILE A 82 1.54 -0.14 -10.04
C ILE A 82 1.65 -0.05 -11.57
N GLY A 83 1.69 -1.22 -12.22
CA GLY A 83 1.60 -1.32 -13.67
C GLY A 83 0.19 -1.06 -14.16
N GLU A 84 -0.76 -1.85 -13.72
CA GLU A 84 -2.16 -1.82 -14.16
C GLU A 84 -3.10 -2.02 -12.98
N LEU A 85 -4.14 -1.21 -12.89
CA LEU A 85 -5.21 -1.33 -11.90
C LEU A 85 -6.33 -2.24 -12.42
N CYS A 86 -6.70 -3.23 -11.63
CA CYS A 86 -7.96 -3.95 -11.83
C CYS A 86 -9.11 -3.15 -11.20
N GLU A 87 -9.88 -2.47 -12.03
CA GLU A 87 -11.00 -1.61 -11.57
C GLU A 87 -12.14 -2.40 -10.90
N ILE A 88 -12.38 -3.63 -11.40
CA ILE A 88 -13.48 -4.47 -10.93
C ILE A 88 -12.92 -5.70 -10.25
N PRO A 89 -12.87 -5.74 -8.92
CA PRO A 89 -12.39 -6.90 -8.20
C PRO A 89 -13.29 -8.13 -8.40
N SER A 90 -12.68 -9.29 -8.55
CA SER A 90 -13.36 -10.58 -8.71
C SER A 90 -13.04 -11.51 -7.54
N ASN A 91 -13.56 -11.17 -6.36
CA ASN A 91 -13.41 -11.97 -5.15
C ASN A 91 -14.63 -11.79 -4.25
N TRP A 92 -15.19 -12.90 -3.78
CA TRP A 92 -16.35 -12.90 -2.89
C TRP A 92 -16.08 -12.22 -1.53
N ARG A 93 -14.81 -12.09 -1.12
CA ARG A 93 -14.39 -11.41 0.11
C ARG A 93 -14.26 -9.91 -0.05
N SER A 94 -14.25 -9.40 -1.28
CA SER A 94 -14.08 -7.97 -1.54
C SER A 94 -15.25 -7.17 -0.98
N THR A 95 -14.96 -6.16 -0.19
CA THR A 95 -15.94 -5.18 0.30
C THR A 95 -15.86 -3.86 -0.44
N GLU A 96 -14.69 -3.56 -1.02
CA GLU A 96 -14.47 -2.35 -1.84
C GLU A 96 -13.33 -2.57 -2.84
N SER A 97 -13.22 -1.69 -3.85
CA SER A 97 -12.09 -1.68 -4.77
C SER A 97 -10.84 -1.08 -4.12
N LEU A 98 -9.67 -1.41 -4.65
CA LEU A 98 -8.40 -0.83 -4.19
C LEU A 98 -8.39 0.70 -4.35
N SER A 99 -8.93 1.21 -5.47
CA SER A 99 -9.02 2.66 -5.71
C SER A 99 -9.85 3.38 -4.65
N ALA A 100 -11.05 2.86 -4.33
CA ALA A 100 -11.91 3.42 -3.30
C ALA A 100 -11.27 3.37 -1.91
N TYR A 101 -10.57 2.28 -1.60
CA TYR A 101 -9.84 2.14 -0.34
C TYR A 101 -8.74 3.21 -0.20
N LEU A 102 -7.91 3.40 -1.22
CA LEU A 102 -6.86 4.40 -1.20
C LEU A 102 -7.42 5.83 -1.12
N GLU A 103 -8.48 6.13 -1.88
CA GLU A 103 -9.15 7.43 -1.84
C GLU A 103 -9.69 7.75 -0.44
N ARG A 104 -10.38 6.81 0.20
CA ARG A 104 -10.93 6.95 1.56
C ARG A 104 -9.85 7.17 2.62
N HIS A 105 -8.64 6.66 2.40
CA HIS A 105 -7.50 6.83 3.29
C HIS A 105 -6.55 7.97 2.87
N GLU A 106 -6.94 8.77 1.87
CA GLU A 106 -6.13 9.89 1.37
C GLU A 106 -4.74 9.48 0.85
N ILE A 107 -4.63 8.25 0.32
CA ILE A 107 -3.39 7.69 -0.25
C ILE A 107 -3.39 7.88 -1.76
N LEU A 108 -2.31 8.46 -2.30
CA LEU A 108 -2.13 8.60 -3.73
C LEU A 108 -1.79 7.24 -4.36
N GLY A 109 -2.43 6.96 -5.50
CA GLY A 109 -2.12 5.83 -6.36
C GLY A 109 -1.71 6.31 -7.75
N ILE A 110 -0.74 5.66 -8.36
CA ILE A 110 -0.35 5.89 -9.75
C ILE A 110 -0.22 4.56 -10.49
N GLU A 111 -0.90 4.44 -11.62
CA GLU A 111 -0.84 3.30 -12.53
C GLU A 111 -0.25 3.68 -13.90
N GLY A 112 -0.04 2.68 -14.75
CA GLY A 112 0.57 2.86 -16.08
C GLY A 112 2.09 3.01 -16.02
N ILE A 113 2.72 2.68 -14.89
CA ILE A 113 4.15 2.81 -14.70
C ILE A 113 4.88 1.55 -15.20
N ASP A 114 5.98 1.74 -15.94
CA ASP A 114 6.93 0.66 -16.21
C ASP A 114 7.65 0.25 -14.91
N THR A 115 6.96 -0.56 -14.11
CA THR A 115 7.46 -1.02 -12.80
C THR A 115 8.71 -1.88 -12.95
N ARG A 116 8.91 -2.52 -14.12
CA ARG A 116 10.15 -3.28 -14.41
C ARG A 116 11.35 -2.34 -14.57
N SER A 117 11.20 -1.25 -15.33
CA SER A 117 12.23 -0.23 -15.48
C SER A 117 12.56 0.44 -14.15
N LEU A 118 11.53 0.82 -13.39
CA LEU A 118 11.67 1.39 -12.06
C LEU A 118 12.41 0.45 -11.10
N THR A 119 12.00 -0.83 -11.03
CA THR A 119 12.64 -1.83 -10.17
C THR A 119 14.11 -2.05 -10.52
N LYS A 120 14.45 -2.15 -11.81
CA LYS A 120 15.85 -2.26 -12.23
C LYS A 120 16.68 -1.05 -11.80
N HIS A 121 16.09 0.14 -11.90
CA HIS A 121 16.73 1.38 -11.50
C HIS A 121 17.02 1.39 -10.00
N LEU A 122 16.00 1.15 -9.17
CA LEU A 122 16.13 1.10 -7.72
C LEU A 122 17.08 -0.02 -7.26
N ARG A 123 17.06 -1.17 -7.93
CA ARG A 123 17.99 -2.27 -7.62
C ARG A 123 19.45 -1.89 -7.85
N SER A 124 19.72 -1.07 -8.85
CA SER A 124 21.08 -0.67 -9.23
C SER A 124 21.64 0.47 -8.39
N LEU A 125 20.76 1.42 -7.97
CA LEU A 125 21.17 2.64 -7.28
C LEU A 125 20.80 2.66 -5.79
N GLY A 126 19.95 1.74 -5.34
CA GLY A 126 19.39 1.72 -3.99
C GLY A 126 18.02 2.40 -3.90
N ALA A 127 17.41 2.30 -2.73
CA ALA A 127 16.23 3.10 -2.40
C ALA A 127 16.60 4.58 -2.42
N MET A 128 15.65 5.41 -2.84
CA MET A 128 15.88 6.85 -2.98
C MET A 128 14.62 7.64 -2.70
N ARG A 129 14.76 8.94 -2.48
CA ARG A 129 13.61 9.82 -2.26
C ARG A 129 12.82 10.01 -3.55
N ALA A 130 11.51 10.04 -3.43
CA ALA A 130 10.61 10.22 -4.54
C ALA A 130 9.43 11.13 -4.16
N CYS A 131 8.75 11.62 -5.19
CA CYS A 131 7.52 12.39 -5.10
C CYS A 131 6.48 11.77 -6.03
N VAL A 132 5.25 11.58 -5.52
CA VAL A 132 4.08 11.27 -6.34
C VAL A 132 3.14 12.44 -6.27
N THR A 133 2.69 12.92 -7.43
CA THR A 133 1.85 14.13 -7.51
C THR A 133 0.87 14.10 -8.69
N THR A 134 -0.29 14.72 -8.47
CA THR A 134 -1.28 15.04 -9.50
C THR A 134 -1.34 16.54 -9.83
N GLU A 135 -0.47 17.36 -9.20
CA GLU A 135 -0.57 18.83 -9.20
C GLU A 135 0.68 19.53 -9.72
N LEU A 136 1.86 18.94 -9.48
CA LEU A 136 3.14 19.55 -9.81
C LEU A 136 3.60 19.18 -11.22
N SER A 137 4.41 20.04 -11.83
CA SER A 137 5.21 19.71 -13.02
C SER A 137 6.30 18.68 -12.66
N ALA A 138 6.91 18.08 -13.68
CA ALA A 138 7.99 17.11 -13.48
C ALA A 138 9.20 17.72 -12.76
N GLU A 139 9.56 18.95 -13.10
CA GLU A 139 10.67 19.69 -12.49
C GLU A 139 10.39 19.99 -11.02
N GLU A 140 9.18 20.45 -10.70
CA GLU A 140 8.75 20.71 -9.32
C GLU A 140 8.69 19.43 -8.49
N ALA A 141 8.21 18.32 -9.07
CA ALA A 141 8.15 17.02 -8.41
C ALA A 141 9.56 16.47 -8.09
N VAL A 142 10.53 16.62 -9.01
CA VAL A 142 11.94 16.29 -8.76
C VAL A 142 12.52 17.16 -7.63
N ALA A 143 12.21 18.46 -7.64
CA ALA A 143 12.63 19.36 -6.56
C ALA A 143 12.02 18.97 -5.22
N ALA A 144 10.73 18.60 -5.19
CA ALA A 144 10.06 18.10 -4.01
C ALA A 144 10.69 16.79 -3.47
N ALA A 145 11.02 15.86 -4.36
CA ALA A 145 11.73 14.62 -3.98
C ALA A 145 13.10 14.94 -3.36
N LYS A 146 13.90 15.81 -3.97
CA LYS A 146 15.22 16.22 -3.47
C LYS A 146 15.17 16.92 -2.11
N ASN A 147 14.13 17.70 -1.86
CA ASN A 147 13.96 18.48 -0.64
C ASN A 147 13.23 17.72 0.48
N SER A 148 12.69 16.54 0.20
CA SER A 148 12.02 15.73 1.21
C SER A 148 13.01 15.21 2.26
N ALA A 149 12.51 14.95 3.47
CA ALA A 149 13.31 14.36 4.53
C ALA A 149 13.77 12.94 4.14
N PRO A 150 15.03 12.58 4.38
CA PRO A 150 15.48 11.22 4.18
C PRO A 150 14.84 10.29 5.22
N MET A 151 14.75 9.00 4.90
CA MET A 151 14.34 7.96 5.85
C MET A 151 15.34 7.82 6.99
N GLU A 152 16.63 7.95 6.66
CA GLU A 152 17.71 7.91 7.63
C GLU A 152 17.59 9.06 8.64
N GLY A 153 17.60 8.70 9.93
CA GLY A 153 17.39 9.64 11.03
C GLY A 153 15.94 9.95 11.39
N SER A 154 14.98 9.42 10.64
CA SER A 154 13.55 9.49 10.97
C SER A 154 13.19 8.43 12.03
N ASP A 155 12.41 8.82 13.03
CA ASP A 155 11.95 7.91 14.10
C ASP A 155 10.51 7.46 13.84
N PHE A 156 10.34 6.56 12.89
CA PHE A 156 9.04 5.97 12.60
C PHE A 156 8.57 4.97 13.66
N VAL A 157 9.48 4.45 14.49
CA VAL A 157 9.12 3.55 15.58
C VAL A 157 8.11 4.18 16.52
N LYS A 158 8.26 5.47 16.85
CA LYS A 158 7.29 6.21 17.65
C LYS A 158 5.90 6.32 17.03
N GLU A 159 5.81 6.28 15.69
CA GLU A 159 4.55 6.39 14.98
C GLU A 159 3.80 5.06 14.89
N VAL A 160 4.55 3.94 14.76
CA VAL A 160 3.98 2.61 14.56
C VAL A 160 3.88 1.77 15.83
N THR A 161 4.61 2.14 16.88
CA THR A 161 4.54 1.44 18.17
C THR A 161 3.20 1.73 18.86
N THR A 162 2.65 0.69 19.52
CA THR A 162 1.46 0.84 20.36
C THR A 162 1.69 1.88 21.46
N LYS A 163 0.69 2.74 21.69
CA LYS A 163 0.76 3.81 22.69
C LYS A 163 0.35 3.34 24.08
N GLU A 164 -0.43 2.26 24.15
CA GLU A 164 -0.95 1.71 25.38
C GLU A 164 -0.79 0.18 25.38
N ALA A 165 -0.58 -0.39 26.56
CA ALA A 165 -0.57 -1.82 26.72
C ALA A 165 -1.97 -2.39 26.45
N TYR A 166 -2.05 -3.46 25.67
CA TYR A 166 -3.29 -4.15 25.38
C TYR A 166 -3.11 -5.66 25.46
N THR A 167 -4.22 -6.38 25.59
CA THR A 167 -4.19 -7.83 25.56
C THR A 167 -4.49 -8.32 24.15
N TRP A 168 -3.54 -9.04 23.56
CA TRP A 168 -3.75 -9.71 22.28
C TRP A 168 -4.54 -10.99 22.52
N THR A 169 -5.72 -11.10 21.91
CA THR A 169 -6.62 -12.24 22.04
C THR A 169 -6.90 -12.93 20.72
N GLU A 170 -6.37 -12.43 19.62
CA GLU A 170 -6.62 -12.95 18.29
C GLU A 170 -5.49 -13.88 17.82
N GLU A 171 -5.85 -14.96 17.15
CA GLU A 171 -4.92 -15.81 16.40
C GLU A 171 -5.18 -15.72 14.90
N SER A 172 -4.32 -16.34 14.10
CA SER A 172 -4.51 -16.42 12.64
C SER A 172 -5.84 -17.08 12.32
N ARG A 173 -6.74 -16.34 11.68
CA ARG A 173 -8.08 -16.83 11.31
C ARG A 173 -7.98 -17.82 10.16
N LYS A 174 -8.62 -18.98 10.31
CA LYS A 174 -8.77 -19.91 9.20
C LYS A 174 -9.97 -19.50 8.35
N TRP A 175 -9.70 -19.17 7.10
CA TRP A 175 -10.73 -18.91 6.12
C TRP A 175 -11.51 -20.18 5.81
N THR A 176 -12.82 -20.12 5.93
CA THR A 176 -13.74 -21.16 5.45
C THR A 176 -14.62 -20.55 4.37
N LEU A 177 -14.86 -21.28 3.29
CA LEU A 177 -15.85 -20.86 2.30
C LEU A 177 -17.21 -20.73 3.01
N PRO A 178 -18.00 -19.69 2.70
CA PRO A 178 -19.35 -19.56 3.21
C PRO A 178 -20.13 -20.83 2.85
N ASN A 179 -20.90 -21.32 3.78
CA ASN A 179 -21.78 -22.44 3.51
C ASN A 179 -22.97 -21.95 2.65
N VAL A 180 -22.81 -22.02 1.34
CA VAL A 180 -23.77 -21.53 0.35
C VAL A 180 -25.16 -22.13 0.53
N SER A 181 -25.27 -23.31 1.16
CA SER A 181 -26.53 -24.01 1.41
C SER A 181 -27.34 -23.46 2.59
N LEU A 182 -26.75 -22.63 3.46
CA LEU A 182 -27.41 -22.15 4.68
C LEU A 182 -27.62 -20.64 4.74
N GLY A 183 -27.19 -19.86 3.73
CA GLY A 183 -27.33 -18.42 3.72
C GLY A 183 -26.54 -17.68 4.82
N GLU A 184 -25.63 -18.37 5.48
CA GLU A 184 -24.76 -17.79 6.49
C GLU A 184 -23.60 -17.06 5.86
N SER A 185 -23.54 -15.76 6.11
CA SER A 185 -22.49 -14.86 5.57
C SER A 185 -21.19 -14.85 6.40
N GLU A 186 -21.10 -15.66 7.44
CA GLU A 186 -19.93 -15.68 8.31
C GLU A 186 -18.80 -16.54 7.73
N ALA A 187 -17.83 -15.86 7.15
CA ALA A 187 -16.60 -16.47 6.62
C ALA A 187 -15.57 -16.81 7.73
N TYR A 188 -15.88 -16.55 8.99
CA TYR A 188 -14.98 -16.73 10.11
C TYR A 188 -15.49 -17.78 11.08
N ARG A 189 -14.60 -18.67 11.55
CA ARG A 189 -14.85 -19.48 12.72
C ARG A 189 -14.62 -18.67 13.98
N GLU A 190 -15.36 -19.01 15.04
CA GLU A 190 -15.01 -18.56 16.40
C GLU A 190 -13.55 -18.91 16.71
N LEU A 191 -12.84 -17.96 17.31
CA LEU A 191 -11.48 -18.20 17.78
C LEU A 191 -11.50 -19.19 18.93
N PRO A 192 -10.62 -20.19 18.96
CA PRO A 192 -10.49 -21.08 20.12
C PRO A 192 -10.00 -20.30 21.34
N GLU A 193 -10.29 -20.84 22.52
CA GLU A 193 -9.78 -20.27 23.77
C GLU A 193 -8.24 -20.17 23.75
N PRO A 194 -7.67 -19.08 24.23
CA PRO A 194 -6.22 -18.86 24.27
C PRO A 194 -5.51 -19.97 25.06
N LYS A 195 -4.52 -20.61 24.44
CA LYS A 195 -3.71 -21.67 25.06
C LYS A 195 -2.48 -21.16 25.80
N TYR A 196 -2.02 -19.98 25.44
CA TYR A 196 -0.76 -19.42 25.95
C TYR A 196 -0.94 -17.93 26.29
N LYS A 197 -0.22 -17.50 27.32
CA LYS A 197 -0.08 -16.07 27.66
C LYS A 197 1.35 -15.67 27.33
N VAL A 198 1.51 -14.72 26.43
CA VAL A 198 2.80 -14.12 26.07
C VAL A 198 2.78 -12.67 26.56
N ILE A 199 3.89 -12.23 27.14
CA ILE A 199 4.12 -10.83 27.53
C ILE A 199 5.27 -10.37 26.65
N ALA A 200 5.03 -9.35 25.84
CA ALA A 200 6.02 -8.72 24.94
C ALA A 200 6.38 -7.32 25.46
#